data_3958736b6d7e272878c3c59f6a4cc308
#
_entry.id   3958736b6d7e272878c3c59f6a4cc308
#
_cell.length_a   1.000
_cell.length_b   1.000
_cell.length_c   1.000
_cell.angle_alpha   90.00
_cell.angle_beta   90.00
_cell.angle_gamma   90.00
#
_symmetry.space_group_name_H-M   'P 1'
#
loop_
_entity.id
_entity.type
_entity.pdbx_description
1 polymer ?
#
loop_
_entity_poly.entity_id
_entity_poly.type
_entity_poly.pdbx_seq_one_letter_code
_entity_poly.pdbx_strand_id
1 'polypeptide(L)'
;MMGVSRHRAIGVDTENVTRSPASMEMAEHFCSRNEIAQLRSELDENRQSERLLDFWTLKEAYVKARRMGLSIPLNQISLSLPGSRGIEVAFDGSVHDHGDNWAFWMLRPSADHKSAVCVARSPGTTLAFAVRSAIPLVMHQMITSAITRKSE
;
A
#
# COMPACT_ATOMS: atom_id res chain seq x y z
N MET A 1 12.06 -1.88 -4.51
CA MET A 1 11.31 -1.69 -5.80
C MET A 1 11.36 -0.22 -6.23
N MET A 2 11.21 0.09 -7.52
CA MET A 2 11.17 1.47 -8.05
C MET A 2 9.92 1.63 -8.91
N GLY A 3 9.21 2.73 -8.72
CA GLY A 3 8.05 3.10 -9.54
C GLY A 3 8.38 4.25 -10.49
N VAL A 4 7.95 4.17 -11.72
CA VAL A 4 8.14 5.22 -12.73
C VAL A 4 6.80 5.58 -13.37
N SER A 5 6.49 6.86 -13.40
CA SER A 5 5.31 7.41 -14.08
C SER A 5 5.71 8.64 -14.90
N ARG A 6 5.05 8.86 -16.04
CA ARG A 6 5.37 10.02 -16.89
C ARG A 6 4.88 11.35 -16.28
N HIS A 7 3.65 11.40 -15.77
CA HIS A 7 3.00 12.66 -15.41
C HIS A 7 2.15 12.56 -14.13
N ARG A 8 2.33 11.50 -13.32
CA ARG A 8 1.52 11.26 -12.13
C ARG A 8 2.39 11.11 -10.91
N ALA A 9 1.91 11.56 -9.78
CA ALA A 9 2.52 11.20 -8.51
C ALA A 9 2.40 9.68 -8.33
N ILE A 10 3.49 9.06 -7.96
CA ILE A 10 3.61 7.63 -7.69
C ILE A 10 4.46 7.41 -6.45
N GLY A 11 4.04 6.49 -5.63
CA GLY A 11 4.80 5.97 -4.51
C GLY A 11 4.80 4.46 -4.52
N VAL A 12 5.89 3.89 -4.09
CA VAL A 12 6.08 2.44 -3.99
C VAL A 12 6.73 2.14 -2.65
N ASP A 13 6.18 1.15 -1.98
CA ASP A 13 6.78 0.58 -0.80
C ASP A 13 6.97 -0.92 -0.94
N THR A 14 7.95 -1.49 -0.21
CA THR A 14 8.25 -2.93 -0.25
C THR A 14 8.76 -3.37 1.11
N GLU A 15 8.05 -4.36 1.68
CA GLU A 15 8.36 -4.93 2.97
C GLU A 15 8.73 -6.41 2.87
N ASN A 16 9.66 -6.82 3.73
CA ASN A 16 10.04 -8.23 3.86
C ASN A 16 9.20 -8.86 4.98
N VAL A 17 8.36 -9.83 4.61
CA VAL A 17 7.41 -10.47 5.53
C VAL A 17 8.08 -11.34 6.61
N THR A 18 9.37 -11.69 6.42
CA THR A 18 10.09 -12.55 7.37
C THR A 18 10.92 -11.75 8.38
N ARG A 19 11.15 -10.45 8.15
CA ARG A 19 12.06 -9.62 8.96
C ARG A 19 11.39 -8.76 10.02
N SER A 20 10.10 -8.51 9.90
CA SER A 20 9.40 -7.62 10.82
C SER A 20 8.13 -8.29 11.31
N PRO A 21 8.13 -8.89 12.51
CA PRO A 21 6.89 -9.17 13.17
C PRO A 21 6.23 -7.81 13.48
N ALA A 22 5.20 -7.48 12.71
CA ALA A 22 4.40 -6.31 12.98
C ALA A 22 3.62 -6.56 14.29
N SER A 23 3.86 -5.74 15.31
CA SER A 23 3.21 -5.89 16.61
C SER A 23 2.04 -4.94 16.77
N MET A 24 1.07 -5.29 17.60
CA MET A 24 -0.05 -4.39 17.93
C MET A 24 0.41 -3.08 18.57
N GLU A 25 1.53 -3.08 19.27
CA GLU A 25 2.15 -1.85 19.80
C GLU A 25 2.54 -0.90 18.67
N MET A 26 3.14 -1.42 17.60
CA MET A 26 3.44 -0.60 16.41
C MET A 26 2.16 -0.07 15.75
N ALA A 27 1.10 -0.89 15.71
CA ALA A 27 -0.17 -0.49 15.10
C ALA A 27 -0.75 0.78 15.74
N GLU A 28 -0.65 0.94 17.04
CA GLU A 28 -1.19 2.09 17.79
C GLU A 28 -0.56 3.42 17.35
N HIS A 29 0.65 3.41 16.79
CA HIS A 29 1.34 4.61 16.33
C HIS A 29 0.90 5.10 14.95
N PHE A 30 0.44 4.22 14.06
CA PHE A 30 0.15 4.61 12.68
C PHE A 30 -1.22 4.17 12.15
N CYS A 31 -1.88 3.21 12.81
CA CYS A 31 -3.18 2.74 12.39
C CYS A 31 -4.30 3.70 12.82
N SER A 32 -5.30 3.83 11.98
CA SER A 32 -6.56 4.49 12.32
C SER A 32 -7.36 3.64 13.31
N ARG A 33 -8.36 4.24 13.97
CA ARG A 33 -9.28 3.52 14.86
C ARG A 33 -9.99 2.35 14.17
N ASN A 34 -10.36 2.54 12.89
CA ASN A 34 -11.01 1.51 12.10
C ASN A 34 -10.06 0.34 11.81
N GLU A 35 -8.81 0.62 11.48
CA GLU A 35 -7.79 -0.41 11.24
C GLU A 35 -7.48 -1.20 12.52
N ILE A 36 -7.36 -0.51 13.66
CA ILE A 36 -7.19 -1.17 14.97
C ILE A 36 -8.36 -2.10 15.26
N ALA A 37 -9.60 -1.69 14.97
CA ALA A 37 -10.77 -2.55 15.14
C ALA A 37 -10.72 -3.78 14.22
N GLN A 38 -10.31 -3.61 12.96
CA GLN A 38 -10.13 -4.72 12.02
C GLN A 38 -9.04 -5.70 12.51
N LEU A 39 -7.91 -5.19 13.00
CA LEU A 39 -6.83 -6.02 13.53
C LEU A 39 -7.27 -6.81 14.76
N ARG A 40 -7.97 -6.17 15.70
CA ARG A 40 -8.48 -6.83 16.91
C ARG A 40 -9.57 -7.88 16.62
N SER A 41 -10.27 -7.79 15.51
CA SER A 41 -11.25 -8.78 15.08
C SER A 41 -10.63 -10.04 14.45
N GLU A 42 -9.34 -9.96 14.07
CA GLU A 42 -8.62 -11.13 13.54
C GLU A 42 -8.08 -11.97 14.69
N LEU A 43 -8.53 -13.22 14.75
CA LEU A 43 -8.18 -14.16 15.84
C LEU A 43 -6.86 -14.89 15.58
N ASP A 44 -6.42 -14.95 14.35
CA ASP A 44 -5.15 -15.56 13.95
C ASP A 44 -4.04 -14.51 13.98
N GLU A 45 -3.06 -14.66 14.86
CA GLU A 45 -1.96 -13.73 15.03
C GLU A 45 -1.11 -13.56 13.76
N ASN A 46 -0.95 -14.60 12.95
CA ASN A 46 -0.23 -14.50 11.69
C ASN A 46 -1.00 -13.64 10.69
N ARG A 47 -2.30 -13.83 10.59
CA ARG A 47 -3.17 -13.02 9.73
C ARG A 47 -3.26 -11.58 10.23
N GLN A 48 -3.31 -11.38 11.54
CA GLN A 48 -3.27 -10.04 12.15
C GLN A 48 -1.98 -9.32 11.76
N SER A 49 -0.83 -9.99 11.91
CA SER A 49 0.49 -9.46 11.55
C SER A 49 0.60 -9.19 10.05
N GLU A 50 0.10 -10.09 9.19
CA GLU A 50 0.04 -9.89 7.75
C GLU A 50 -0.82 -8.69 7.35
N ARG A 51 -1.98 -8.50 7.98
CA ARG A 51 -2.88 -7.38 7.73
C ARG A 51 -2.28 -6.06 8.19
N LEU A 52 -1.60 -6.06 9.34
CA LEU A 52 -0.89 -4.89 9.83
C LEU A 52 0.21 -4.45 8.85
N LEU A 53 0.95 -5.41 8.30
CA LEU A 53 1.96 -5.14 7.28
C LEU A 53 1.33 -4.62 5.98
N ASP A 54 0.14 -5.12 5.60
CA ASP A 54 -0.61 -4.60 4.45
C ASP A 54 -0.97 -3.11 4.65
N PHE A 55 -1.48 -2.74 5.82
CA PHE A 55 -1.78 -1.34 6.13
C PHE A 55 -0.54 -0.46 6.11
N TRP A 56 0.55 -0.91 6.70
CA TRP A 56 1.82 -0.19 6.70
C TRP A 56 2.31 0.07 5.27
N THR A 57 2.45 -0.98 4.48
CA THR A 57 2.98 -0.91 3.10
C THR A 57 2.13 0.00 2.21
N LEU A 58 0.79 -0.04 2.34
CA LEU A 58 -0.13 0.84 1.60
C LEU A 58 0.03 2.31 2.02
N LYS A 59 0.11 2.60 3.32
CA LYS A 59 0.29 3.96 3.83
C LYS A 59 1.64 4.55 3.41
N GLU A 60 2.71 3.78 3.51
CA GLU A 60 4.03 4.19 3.07
C GLU A 60 4.06 4.49 1.55
N ALA A 61 3.40 3.67 0.73
CA ALA A 61 3.27 3.94 -0.69
C ALA A 61 2.54 5.28 -0.95
N TYR A 62 1.48 5.57 -0.21
CA TYR A 62 0.76 6.85 -0.31
C TYR A 62 1.64 8.04 0.12
N VAL A 63 2.29 7.95 1.27
CA VAL A 63 3.18 9.01 1.79
C VAL A 63 4.29 9.33 0.78
N LYS A 64 4.87 8.31 0.16
CA LYS A 64 5.88 8.46 -0.90
C LYS A 64 5.30 9.13 -2.15
N ALA A 65 4.07 8.77 -2.55
CA ALA A 65 3.38 9.43 -3.66
C ALA A 65 3.12 10.92 -3.39
N ARG A 66 2.76 11.27 -2.15
CA ARG A 66 2.54 12.66 -1.71
C ARG A 66 3.83 13.46 -1.56
N ARG A 67 4.99 12.82 -1.47
CA ARG A 67 6.31 13.46 -1.23
C ARG A 67 6.36 14.33 0.02
N MET A 68 5.53 14.06 1.00
CA MET A 68 5.41 14.83 2.25
C MET A 68 6.12 14.17 3.44
N GLY A 69 6.60 12.93 3.27
CA GLY A 69 7.29 12.19 4.32
C GLY A 69 6.41 12.03 5.57
N LEU A 70 7.03 12.05 6.73
CA LEU A 70 6.37 11.85 8.03
C LEU A 70 5.47 13.01 8.49
N SER A 71 5.29 14.06 7.67
CA SER A 71 4.37 15.16 8.02
C SER A 71 2.89 14.78 7.85
N ILE A 72 2.59 13.66 7.22
CA ILE A 72 1.23 13.14 7.10
C ILE A 72 0.92 12.28 8.32
N PRO A 73 -0.13 12.60 9.09
CA PRO A 73 -0.54 11.77 10.23
C PRO A 73 -1.16 10.46 9.73
N LEU A 74 -0.41 9.38 9.77
CA LEU A 74 -0.81 8.07 9.23
C LEU A 74 -2.09 7.51 9.87
N ASN A 75 -2.31 7.79 11.14
CA ASN A 75 -3.53 7.37 11.86
C ASN A 75 -4.81 8.08 11.42
N GLN A 76 -4.71 9.09 10.56
CA GLN A 76 -5.83 9.79 9.95
C GLN A 76 -6.12 9.30 8.50
N ILE A 77 -5.36 8.32 8.04
CA ILE A 77 -5.64 7.57 6.83
C ILE A 77 -6.25 6.24 7.26
N SER A 78 -7.45 5.95 6.81
CA SER A 78 -8.15 4.71 7.16
C SER A 78 -8.27 3.81 5.93
N LEU A 79 -7.68 2.64 6.02
CA LEU A 79 -7.74 1.59 5.01
C LEU A 79 -8.75 0.52 5.41
N SER A 80 -9.47 0.02 4.44
CA SER A 80 -10.28 -1.19 4.54
C SER A 80 -9.90 -2.15 3.42
N LEU A 81 -9.82 -3.43 3.76
CA LEU A 81 -9.43 -4.48 2.83
C LEU A 81 -10.60 -5.48 2.65
N PRO A 82 -11.70 -5.05 2.01
CA PRO A 82 -12.89 -5.87 1.86
C PRO A 82 -12.63 -7.07 0.97
N GLY A 83 -13.21 -8.20 1.37
CA GLY A 83 -13.08 -9.46 0.63
C GLY A 83 -11.62 -9.87 0.43
N SER A 84 -11.36 -10.60 -0.66
CA SER A 84 -10.03 -11.11 -0.97
C SER A 84 -9.15 -10.16 -1.79
N ARG A 85 -9.72 -9.16 -2.43
CA ARG A 85 -9.00 -8.32 -3.41
C ARG A 85 -9.25 -6.82 -3.32
N GLY A 86 -10.20 -6.35 -2.52
CA GLY A 86 -10.53 -4.92 -2.41
C GLY A 86 -9.51 -4.12 -1.61
N ILE A 87 -9.38 -2.85 -1.94
CA ILE A 87 -8.72 -1.81 -1.15
C ILE A 87 -9.60 -0.59 -1.20
N GLU A 88 -10.01 -0.10 -0.04
CA GLU A 88 -10.72 1.16 0.12
C GLU A 88 -9.89 2.07 1.02
N VAL A 89 -9.88 3.36 0.71
CA VAL A 89 -9.17 4.36 1.50
C VAL A 89 -10.09 5.53 1.81
N ALA A 90 -10.08 5.96 3.05
CA ALA A 90 -10.72 7.16 3.53
C ALA A 90 -9.71 8.05 4.26
N PHE A 91 -9.84 9.34 4.10
CA PHE A 91 -8.99 10.32 4.75
C PHE A 91 -9.81 11.14 5.75
N ASP A 92 -9.27 11.36 6.93
CA ASP A 92 -9.80 12.37 7.85
C ASP A 92 -9.62 13.77 7.25
N GLY A 93 -10.53 14.69 7.57
CA GLY A 93 -10.53 16.05 7.00
C GLY A 93 -9.23 16.83 7.19
N SER A 94 -8.42 16.47 8.19
CA SER A 94 -7.11 17.08 8.44
C SER A 94 -6.04 16.71 7.39
N VAL A 95 -6.22 15.60 6.67
CA VAL A 95 -5.29 15.19 5.60
C VAL A 95 -5.54 15.97 4.30
N HIS A 96 -6.71 16.62 4.16
CA HIS A 96 -7.11 17.38 2.96
C HIS A 96 -6.95 16.59 1.66
N ASP A 97 -7.40 15.34 1.65
CA ASP A 97 -7.35 14.46 0.48
C ASP A 97 -8.61 13.58 0.39
N HIS A 98 -8.80 12.93 -0.76
CA HIS A 98 -9.94 12.07 -1.05
C HIS A 98 -9.49 10.74 -1.66
N GLY A 99 -10.16 9.65 -1.28
CA GLY A 99 -9.85 8.30 -1.78
C GLY A 99 -9.85 8.20 -3.30
N ASP A 100 -10.81 8.86 -3.95
CA ASP A 100 -10.96 8.87 -5.40
C ASP A 100 -9.78 9.48 -6.16
N ASN A 101 -8.95 10.26 -5.48
CA ASN A 101 -7.74 10.84 -6.06
C ASN A 101 -6.61 9.82 -6.23
N TRP A 102 -6.77 8.62 -5.68
CA TRP A 102 -5.69 7.65 -5.59
C TRP A 102 -6.11 6.25 -6.02
N ALA A 103 -5.20 5.57 -6.69
CA ALA A 103 -5.33 4.16 -7.01
C ALA A 103 -4.23 3.38 -6.31
N PHE A 104 -4.61 2.24 -5.73
CA PHE A 104 -3.72 1.38 -4.97
C PHE A 104 -3.67 -0.02 -5.56
N TRP A 105 -2.52 -0.62 -5.51
CA TRP A 105 -2.30 -2.05 -5.79
C TRP A 105 -1.37 -2.64 -4.76
N MET A 106 -1.68 -3.86 -4.37
CA MET A 106 -0.75 -4.71 -3.63
C MET A 106 -0.25 -5.82 -4.54
N LEU A 107 1.02 -6.12 -4.38
CA LEU A 107 1.75 -7.10 -5.18
C LEU A 107 2.51 -8.04 -4.25
N ARG A 108 2.75 -9.26 -4.72
CA ARG A 108 3.67 -10.19 -4.08
C ARG A 108 4.80 -10.53 -5.06
N PRO A 109 5.85 -9.71 -5.11
CA PRO A 109 6.94 -9.89 -6.08
C PRO A 109 7.80 -11.13 -5.79
N SER A 110 7.81 -11.62 -4.56
CA SER A 110 8.41 -12.89 -4.16
C SER A 110 7.68 -13.49 -2.95
N ALA A 111 8.05 -14.70 -2.54
CA ALA A 111 7.49 -15.32 -1.34
C ALA A 111 7.69 -14.47 -0.07
N ASP A 112 8.84 -13.79 0.01
CA ASP A 112 9.27 -13.07 1.21
C ASP A 112 8.96 -11.57 1.16
N HIS A 113 8.37 -11.06 0.07
CA HIS A 113 8.14 -9.62 -0.08
C HIS A 113 6.70 -9.30 -0.44
N LYS A 114 6.16 -8.30 0.23
CA LYS A 114 4.94 -7.58 -0.15
C LYS A 114 5.32 -6.20 -0.67
N SER A 115 4.58 -5.69 -1.64
CA SER A 115 4.78 -4.35 -2.16
C SER A 115 3.44 -3.66 -2.38
N ALA A 116 3.42 -2.36 -2.20
CA ALA A 116 2.29 -1.52 -2.56
C ALA A 116 2.70 -0.45 -3.56
N VAL A 117 1.79 -0.14 -4.44
CA VAL A 117 1.92 0.98 -5.40
C VAL A 117 0.72 1.90 -5.20
N CYS A 118 0.99 3.19 -5.05
CA CYS A 118 -0.01 4.25 -4.98
C CYS A 118 0.23 5.22 -6.13
N VAL A 119 -0.81 5.55 -6.89
CA VAL A 119 -0.73 6.44 -8.06
C VAL A 119 -1.87 7.45 -8.01
N ALA A 120 -1.55 8.72 -8.29
CA ALA A 120 -2.59 9.75 -8.43
C ALA A 120 -3.49 9.45 -9.63
N ARG A 121 -4.82 9.50 -9.40
CA ARG A 121 -5.84 9.38 -10.45
C ARG A 121 -6.07 10.74 -11.13
N SER A 122 -6.51 10.68 -12.37
CA SER A 122 -7.15 11.80 -13.06
C SER A 122 -8.49 11.34 -13.58
N PRO A 123 -9.52 12.17 -13.52
CA PRO A 123 -10.85 11.82 -14.00
C PRO A 123 -10.81 11.27 -15.44
N GLY A 124 -11.59 10.24 -15.70
CA GLY A 124 -11.72 9.65 -17.05
C GLY A 124 -10.50 8.88 -17.57
N THR A 125 -9.50 8.60 -16.72
CA THR A 125 -8.31 7.86 -17.17
C THR A 125 -8.24 6.46 -16.57
N THR A 126 -8.14 5.47 -17.43
CA THR A 126 -7.81 4.09 -17.01
C THR A 126 -6.31 3.98 -16.73
N LEU A 127 -5.98 3.48 -15.55
CA LEU A 127 -4.60 3.22 -15.16
C LEU A 127 -4.22 1.79 -15.54
N ALA A 128 -3.10 1.65 -16.23
CA ALA A 128 -2.44 0.38 -16.48
C ALA A 128 -1.00 0.46 -15.99
N PHE A 129 -0.50 -0.60 -15.40
CA PHE A 129 0.90 -0.67 -15.03
C PHE A 129 1.51 -2.02 -15.41
N ALA A 130 2.83 -2.02 -15.57
CA ALA A 130 3.61 -3.20 -15.87
C ALA A 130 4.71 -3.38 -14.83
N VAL A 131 4.91 -4.60 -14.39
CA VAL A 131 5.99 -4.96 -13.46
C VAL A 131 7.12 -5.60 -14.26
N ARG A 132 8.34 -5.14 -14.01
CA ARG A 132 9.54 -5.67 -14.68
C ARG A 132 10.60 -5.99 -13.65
N SER A 133 11.28 -7.10 -13.83
CA SER A 133 12.59 -7.34 -13.23
C SER A 133 13.63 -6.65 -14.08
N ALA A 134 14.53 -5.89 -13.46
CA ALA A 134 15.60 -5.20 -14.18
C ALA A 134 16.92 -5.32 -13.43
N ILE A 135 17.97 -5.66 -14.17
CA ILE A 135 19.35 -5.52 -13.74
C ILE A 135 19.88 -4.29 -14.49
N PRO A 136 20.22 -3.19 -13.78
CA PRO A 136 20.66 -1.96 -14.44
C PRO A 136 21.79 -2.23 -15.44
N LEU A 137 21.68 -1.64 -16.64
CA LEU A 137 22.63 -1.74 -17.74
C LEU A 137 22.83 -3.15 -18.33
N VAL A 138 22.12 -4.16 -17.83
CA VAL A 138 22.29 -5.55 -18.29
C VAL A 138 21.03 -6.05 -19.01
N MET A 139 19.90 -6.09 -18.31
CA MET A 139 18.67 -6.62 -18.88
C MET A 139 17.43 -6.11 -18.15
N HIS A 140 16.31 -6.17 -18.83
CA HIS A 140 15.00 -6.07 -18.20
C HIS A 140 14.06 -7.13 -18.78
N GLN A 141 13.20 -7.66 -17.95
CA GLN A 141 12.22 -8.67 -18.32
C GLN A 141 10.87 -8.34 -17.69
N MET A 142 9.81 -8.49 -18.46
CA MET A 142 8.46 -8.46 -17.90
C MET A 142 8.29 -9.63 -16.95
N ILE A 143 7.80 -9.35 -15.75
CA ILE A 143 7.43 -10.40 -14.81
C ILE A 143 5.93 -10.34 -14.53
N THR A 144 5.33 -11.50 -14.42
CA THR A 144 3.97 -11.63 -13.92
C THR A 144 4.04 -11.62 -12.40
N SER A 145 3.93 -10.44 -11.81
CA SER A 145 3.72 -10.35 -10.37
C SER A 145 2.22 -10.45 -10.09
N ALA A 146 1.84 -11.31 -9.18
CA ALA A 146 0.44 -11.42 -8.79
C ALA A 146 -0.01 -10.12 -8.12
N ILE A 147 -1.02 -9.47 -8.70
CA ILE A 147 -1.78 -8.44 -8.02
C ILE A 147 -2.65 -9.17 -6.99
N THR A 148 -2.36 -8.95 -5.72
CA THR A 148 -3.12 -9.57 -4.63
C THR A 148 -4.35 -8.74 -4.28
N ARG A 149 -4.26 -7.41 -4.36
CA ARG A 149 -5.36 -6.48 -4.11
C ARG A 149 -5.27 -5.24 -4.99
N LYS A 150 -6.42 -4.59 -5.27
CA LYS A 150 -6.50 -3.29 -5.95
C LYS A 150 -7.68 -2.48 -5.44
N SER A 151 -7.57 -1.15 -5.47
CA SER A 151 -8.72 -0.24 -5.36
C SER A 151 -9.46 -0.18 -6.71
N GLU A 152 -10.76 0.01 -6.66
CA GLU A 152 -11.60 0.24 -7.84
C GLU A 152 -11.41 1.64 -8.43
#